data_ea84d7542b0b0d1b341682cbf6d70db8
#
_entry.id   ea84d7542b0b0d1b341682cbf6d70db8
#
_cell.length_a   1.000
_cell.length_b   1.000
_cell.length_c   1.000
_cell.angle_alpha   90.00
_cell.angle_beta   90.00
_cell.angle_gamma   90.00
#
_symmetry.space_group_name_H-M   'P 1'
#
loop_
_entity.id
_entity.type
_entity.pdbx_description
1 polymer ?
#
loop_
_entity_poly.entity_id
_entity_poly.type
_entity_poly.pdbx_seq_one_letter_code
_entity_poly.pdbx_strand_id
1 'polypeptide(L)'
;MSDLPQGWRRRAKRWVARTDRDEQLSPRVAAPESTVASLAADVPRAEDAAERLAALERAVADHGRQLQVRAVMDWIEHATLRSAPLVSVVLPTRDRRDFLPRAIESVQKQSYANWELLIVDDGSVDGTAEFLAGVAGDRVRCFRHHGAGACAARNVALTQARGDLIAYVDDDNMMHPAWLKAVVWGFEQRPEANVLYGGYVVDDAWRINRKRSGDLPRLFFLPYDHQAVARRSIADMGCIAHRASLPEARFDESLREMGDWDLFLRLTRAAPPLALPAIACFYTTDAPNRLSHGPTFAADVAAVRAKNRR
;
A
#
# COMPACT_ATOMS: atom_id res chain seq x y z
N MET A 1 -27.46 18.12 19.58
CA MET A 1 -28.25 17.19 20.41
C MET A 1 -29.54 16.70 19.74
N SER A 2 -29.73 16.92 18.45
CA SER A 2 -30.95 16.54 17.69
C SER A 2 -30.99 15.08 17.25
N ASP A 3 -29.86 14.35 17.22
CA ASP A 3 -29.78 13.04 16.54
C ASP A 3 -29.64 11.81 17.43
N LEU A 4 -29.94 11.93 18.72
CA LEU A 4 -29.90 10.81 19.66
C LEU A 4 -31.29 10.18 19.86
N PRO A 5 -31.40 8.84 19.92
CA PRO A 5 -32.64 8.12 20.17
C PRO A 5 -33.32 8.56 21.48
N GLN A 6 -34.65 8.58 21.49
CA GLN A 6 -35.46 9.12 22.63
C GLN A 6 -35.08 8.57 24.02
N GLY A 7 -34.66 7.31 24.08
CA GLY A 7 -34.25 6.69 25.36
C GLY A 7 -32.96 7.27 25.95
N TRP A 8 -32.04 7.72 25.11
CA TRP A 8 -30.78 8.36 25.51
C TRP A 8 -30.96 9.81 25.94
N ARG A 9 -31.91 10.52 25.33
CA ARG A 9 -32.28 11.91 25.73
C ARG A 9 -32.83 11.99 27.15
N ARG A 10 -33.58 10.98 27.60
CA ARG A 10 -34.10 10.92 28.97
C ARG A 10 -33.00 10.61 30.00
N ARG A 11 -32.00 9.78 29.64
CA ARG A 11 -30.86 9.50 30.51
C ARG A 11 -29.91 10.70 30.63
N ALA A 12 -29.63 11.39 29.52
CA ALA A 12 -28.78 12.60 29.51
C ALA A 12 -29.42 13.74 30.33
N LYS A 13 -30.76 13.97 30.22
CA LYS A 13 -31.48 14.96 31.06
C LYS A 13 -31.48 14.60 32.55
N ARG A 14 -31.51 13.32 32.89
CA ARG A 14 -31.41 12.87 34.32
C ARG A 14 -30.00 13.05 34.86
N TRP A 15 -28.99 12.96 34.03
CA TRP A 15 -27.60 13.14 34.44
C TRP A 15 -27.29 14.64 34.66
N VAL A 16 -27.69 15.51 33.73
CA VAL A 16 -27.57 16.98 33.87
C VAL A 16 -28.37 17.50 35.10
N ALA A 17 -29.59 17.00 35.32
CA ALA A 17 -30.40 17.41 36.48
C ALA A 17 -29.86 16.91 37.84
N ARG A 18 -28.88 15.99 37.83
CA ARG A 18 -28.22 15.50 39.06
C ARG A 18 -26.98 16.33 39.38
N THR A 19 -26.34 16.93 38.41
CA THR A 19 -25.21 17.85 38.61
C THR A 19 -25.66 19.23 39.11
N ASP A 20 -26.87 19.71 38.72
CA ASP A 20 -27.39 21.00 39.16
C ASP A 20 -27.90 21.01 40.64
N ARG A 21 -27.97 19.87 41.30
CA ARG A 21 -28.43 19.77 42.70
C ARG A 21 -27.30 19.84 43.74
N ASP A 22 -26.05 19.68 43.32
CA ASP A 22 -24.91 19.67 44.22
C ASP A 22 -24.21 21.06 44.34
N GLU A 23 -24.74 22.11 43.64
CA GLU A 23 -24.18 23.45 43.67
C GLU A 23 -24.70 24.36 44.79
N GLN A 24 -25.53 23.87 45.71
CA GLN A 24 -26.07 24.71 46.79
C GLN A 24 -25.48 24.41 48.19
N LEU A 25 -24.24 24.01 48.28
CA LEU A 25 -23.53 23.97 49.56
C LEU A 25 -22.15 24.61 49.40
N SER A 26 -22.14 25.94 49.53
CA SER A 26 -20.86 26.68 49.72
C SER A 26 -20.65 26.91 51.23
N PRO A 27 -19.45 26.62 51.73
CA PRO A 27 -18.68 27.61 52.44
C PRO A 27 -17.38 27.90 51.76
N ARG A 28 -17.05 29.20 51.64
CA ARG A 28 -15.76 29.75 51.25
C ARG A 28 -14.64 29.05 52.06
N VAL A 29 -13.95 28.12 51.43
CA VAL A 29 -12.65 27.66 51.91
C VAL A 29 -11.65 28.12 50.88
N ALA A 30 -10.68 28.97 51.30
CA ALA A 30 -9.50 29.28 50.53
C ALA A 30 -8.87 27.94 50.12
N ALA A 31 -8.74 27.73 48.79
CA ALA A 31 -8.15 26.51 48.30
C ALA A 31 -6.69 26.46 48.78
N PRO A 32 -6.27 25.44 49.52
CA PRO A 32 -4.89 25.32 49.95
C PRO A 32 -4.00 25.14 48.74
N GLU A 33 -2.79 25.68 48.80
CA GLU A 33 -1.74 25.56 47.74
C GLU A 33 -1.54 24.10 47.27
N SER A 34 -1.91 23.14 48.11
CA SER A 34 -1.94 21.71 47.79
C SER A 34 -2.92 21.36 46.63
N THR A 35 -3.99 22.12 46.40
CA THR A 35 -4.95 21.87 45.32
C THR A 35 -4.37 22.28 43.97
N VAL A 36 -3.59 23.37 43.90
CA VAL A 36 -2.91 23.78 42.68
C VAL A 36 -1.79 22.79 42.34
N ALA A 37 -1.05 22.31 43.34
CA ALA A 37 -0.05 21.29 43.14
C ALA A 37 -0.63 19.93 42.70
N SER A 38 -1.84 19.58 43.19
CA SER A 38 -2.56 18.39 42.74
C SER A 38 -3.04 18.52 41.28
N LEU A 39 -3.57 19.69 40.90
CA LEU A 39 -3.98 19.95 39.51
C LEU A 39 -2.78 19.96 38.56
N ALA A 40 -1.64 20.51 38.98
CA ALA A 40 -0.39 20.48 38.22
C ALA A 40 0.18 19.04 38.07
N ALA A 41 -0.06 18.17 39.05
CA ALA A 41 0.34 16.75 38.97
C ALA A 41 -0.57 15.94 38.03
N ASP A 42 -1.78 16.41 37.72
CA ASP A 42 -2.69 15.74 36.79
C ASP A 42 -2.50 16.18 35.32
N VAL A 43 -1.73 17.24 35.05
CA VAL A 43 -1.42 17.68 33.67
C VAL A 43 -0.70 16.60 32.86
N PRO A 44 0.35 15.90 33.39
CA PRO A 44 0.97 14.78 32.67
C PRO A 44 -0.01 13.64 32.38
N ARG A 45 -0.99 13.41 33.27
CA ARG A 45 -2.03 12.40 33.07
C ARG A 45 -3.03 12.79 31.98
N ALA A 46 -3.30 14.08 31.82
CA ALA A 46 -4.16 14.58 30.74
C ALA A 46 -3.48 14.44 29.36
N GLU A 47 -2.19 14.72 29.28
CA GLU A 47 -1.40 14.49 28.05
C GLU A 47 -1.32 13.01 27.70
N ASP A 48 -1.05 12.12 28.68
CA ASP A 48 -1.07 10.68 28.49
C ASP A 48 -2.46 10.18 28.04
N ALA A 49 -3.55 10.74 28.58
CA ALA A 49 -4.90 10.42 28.17
C ALA A 49 -5.20 10.86 26.73
N ALA A 50 -4.71 12.03 26.30
CA ALA A 50 -4.88 12.51 24.94
C ALA A 50 -4.08 11.66 23.95
N GLU A 51 -2.86 11.26 24.29
CA GLU A 51 -2.05 10.35 23.48
C GLU A 51 -2.69 8.97 23.35
N ARG A 52 -3.24 8.44 24.44
CA ARG A 52 -3.98 7.17 24.44
C ARG A 52 -5.24 7.24 23.60
N LEU A 53 -5.99 8.34 23.68
CA LEU A 53 -7.18 8.55 22.86
C LEU A 53 -6.80 8.59 21.37
N ALA A 54 -5.79 9.36 21.01
CA ALA A 54 -5.29 9.42 19.63
C ALA A 54 -4.76 8.06 19.13
N ALA A 55 -4.16 7.25 20.00
CA ALA A 55 -3.73 5.90 19.67
C ALA A 55 -4.94 4.97 19.46
N LEU A 56 -5.98 5.09 20.28
CA LEU A 56 -7.23 4.33 20.13
C LEU A 56 -7.97 4.69 18.84
N GLU A 57 -8.07 5.99 18.53
CA GLU A 57 -8.70 6.47 17.29
C GLU A 57 -7.97 5.93 16.06
N ARG A 58 -6.62 5.93 16.08
CA ARG A 58 -5.82 5.31 15.02
C ARG A 58 -6.07 3.81 14.90
N ALA A 59 -6.12 3.09 16.02
CA ALA A 59 -6.37 1.65 16.04
C ALA A 59 -7.77 1.30 15.51
N VAL A 60 -8.80 2.08 15.89
CA VAL A 60 -10.17 1.90 15.38
C VAL A 60 -10.24 2.18 13.88
N ALA A 61 -9.57 3.25 13.41
CA ALA A 61 -9.51 3.57 11.99
C ALA A 61 -8.78 2.47 11.19
N ASP A 62 -7.68 1.93 11.72
CA ASP A 62 -6.95 0.82 11.11
C ASP A 62 -7.81 -0.45 11.03
N HIS A 63 -8.49 -0.79 12.10
CA HIS A 63 -9.38 -1.94 12.12
C HIS A 63 -10.53 -1.79 11.12
N GLY A 64 -11.13 -0.60 11.04
CA GLY A 64 -12.15 -0.27 10.05
C GLY A 64 -11.64 -0.46 8.62
N ARG A 65 -10.42 -0.02 8.31
CA ARG A 65 -9.79 -0.24 7.00
C ARG A 65 -9.56 -1.72 6.69
N GLN A 66 -9.12 -2.51 7.67
CA GLN A 66 -8.92 -3.95 7.49
C GLN A 66 -10.23 -4.67 7.17
N LEU A 67 -11.32 -4.32 7.87
CA LEU A 67 -12.66 -4.85 7.59
C LEU A 67 -13.15 -4.44 6.20
N GLN A 68 -12.92 -3.20 5.80
CA GLN A 68 -13.28 -2.69 4.48
C GLN A 68 -12.52 -3.44 3.37
N VAL A 69 -11.21 -3.64 3.53
CA VAL A 69 -10.40 -4.41 2.57
C VAL A 69 -10.95 -5.82 2.42
N ARG A 70 -11.25 -6.49 3.53
CA ARG A 70 -11.81 -7.85 3.50
C ARG A 70 -13.15 -7.88 2.75
N ALA A 71 -14.08 -6.99 3.09
CA ALA A 71 -15.39 -6.93 2.45
C ALA A 71 -15.29 -6.65 0.93
N VAL A 72 -14.37 -5.75 0.53
CA VAL A 72 -14.16 -5.43 -0.88
C VAL A 72 -13.50 -6.60 -1.62
N MET A 73 -12.55 -7.30 -1.00
CA MET A 73 -11.94 -8.49 -1.60
C MET A 73 -12.97 -9.60 -1.83
N ASP A 74 -13.81 -9.89 -0.82
CA ASP A 74 -14.91 -10.86 -0.94
C ASP A 74 -15.88 -10.44 -2.05
N TRP A 75 -16.19 -9.15 -2.17
CA TRP A 75 -17.03 -8.61 -3.24
C TRP A 75 -16.40 -8.79 -4.63
N ILE A 76 -15.14 -8.41 -4.78
CA ILE A 76 -14.41 -8.50 -6.06
C ILE A 76 -14.32 -9.95 -6.53
N GLU A 77 -14.15 -10.91 -5.65
CA GLU A 77 -14.08 -12.32 -5.98
C GLU A 77 -15.34 -12.79 -6.72
N HIS A 78 -16.52 -12.26 -6.35
CA HIS A 78 -17.81 -12.60 -6.93
C HIS A 78 -18.30 -11.60 -7.99
N ALA A 79 -17.68 -10.43 -8.12
CA ALA A 79 -18.08 -9.40 -9.06
C ALA A 79 -17.94 -9.87 -10.51
N THR A 80 -18.96 -9.56 -11.33
CA THR A 80 -18.89 -9.73 -12.77
C THR A 80 -18.28 -8.48 -13.39
N LEU A 81 -17.23 -8.65 -14.18
CA LEU A 81 -16.61 -7.58 -14.95
C LEU A 81 -17.41 -7.31 -16.22
N ARG A 82 -17.48 -6.05 -16.65
CA ARG A 82 -18.17 -5.60 -17.85
C ARG A 82 -17.29 -5.63 -19.10
N SER A 83 -15.98 -5.64 -18.88
CA SER A 83 -14.95 -5.60 -19.92
C SER A 83 -13.82 -6.58 -19.57
N ALA A 84 -12.98 -6.85 -20.55
CA ALA A 84 -11.83 -7.72 -20.37
C ALA A 84 -10.57 -7.09 -21.01
N PRO A 85 -10.10 -5.91 -20.54
CA PRO A 85 -8.89 -5.30 -21.06
C PRO A 85 -7.68 -6.19 -20.80
N LEU A 86 -6.71 -6.20 -21.70
CA LEU A 86 -5.44 -6.87 -21.46
C LEU A 86 -4.67 -6.13 -20.37
N VAL A 87 -4.19 -6.85 -19.36
CA VAL A 87 -3.32 -6.32 -18.32
C VAL A 87 -1.90 -6.81 -18.55
N SER A 88 -0.96 -5.90 -18.81
CA SER A 88 0.47 -6.23 -18.84
C SER A 88 1.05 -6.17 -17.43
N VAL A 89 1.55 -7.29 -16.93
CA VAL A 89 2.23 -7.38 -15.64
C VAL A 89 3.74 -7.28 -15.87
N VAL A 90 4.39 -6.32 -15.23
CA VAL A 90 5.83 -6.05 -15.35
C VAL A 90 6.58 -6.65 -14.15
N LEU A 91 7.59 -7.49 -14.43
CA LEU A 91 8.43 -8.16 -13.44
C LEU A 91 9.91 -7.94 -13.79
N PRO A 92 10.61 -6.99 -13.15
CA PRO A 92 12.06 -6.90 -13.26
C PRO A 92 12.71 -7.93 -12.34
N THR A 93 13.86 -8.47 -12.75
CA THR A 93 14.63 -9.39 -11.90
C THR A 93 16.13 -9.27 -12.15
N ARG A 94 16.92 -9.52 -11.10
CA ARG A 94 18.37 -9.63 -11.18
C ARG A 94 18.92 -10.50 -10.06
N ASP A 95 19.62 -11.60 -10.41
CA ASP A 95 20.24 -12.53 -9.47
C ASP A 95 19.26 -13.02 -8.39
N ARG A 96 18.04 -13.46 -8.83
CA ARG A 96 16.91 -13.83 -7.99
C ARG A 96 16.27 -15.17 -8.40
N ARG A 97 17.11 -16.08 -8.92
CA ARG A 97 16.68 -17.38 -9.44
C ARG A 97 15.72 -18.13 -8.50
N ASP A 98 15.97 -18.08 -7.19
CA ASP A 98 15.21 -18.85 -6.20
C ASP A 98 13.86 -18.22 -5.83
N PHE A 99 13.69 -16.93 -6.08
CA PHE A 99 12.44 -16.19 -5.77
C PHE A 99 11.46 -16.20 -6.95
N LEU A 100 11.98 -16.14 -8.16
CA LEU A 100 11.20 -16.03 -9.39
C LEU A 100 10.06 -17.04 -9.54
N PRO A 101 10.21 -18.35 -9.22
CA PRO A 101 9.13 -19.32 -9.38
C PRO A 101 7.85 -18.89 -8.67
N ARG A 102 7.96 -18.36 -7.46
CA ARG A 102 6.80 -17.93 -6.65
C ARG A 102 6.13 -16.66 -7.21
N ALA A 103 6.93 -15.68 -7.62
CA ALA A 103 6.43 -14.46 -8.24
C ALA A 103 5.68 -14.76 -9.54
N ILE A 104 6.26 -15.58 -10.42
CA ILE A 104 5.65 -16.01 -11.69
C ILE A 104 4.37 -16.82 -11.43
N GLU A 105 4.40 -17.80 -10.53
CA GLU A 105 3.25 -18.63 -10.18
C GLU A 105 2.10 -17.77 -9.63
N SER A 106 2.39 -16.72 -8.86
CA SER A 106 1.38 -15.81 -8.32
C SER A 106 0.62 -15.06 -9.42
N VAL A 107 1.29 -14.72 -10.53
CA VAL A 107 0.66 -14.12 -11.72
C VAL A 107 -0.13 -15.17 -12.50
N GLN A 108 0.41 -16.36 -12.66
CA GLN A 108 -0.27 -17.46 -13.35
C GLN A 108 -1.57 -17.88 -12.64
N LYS A 109 -1.64 -17.74 -11.32
CA LYS A 109 -2.81 -18.06 -10.48
C LYS A 109 -3.81 -16.91 -10.36
N GLN A 110 -3.66 -15.83 -11.13
CA GLN A 110 -4.64 -14.74 -11.11
C GLN A 110 -6.02 -15.22 -11.56
N SER A 111 -7.06 -14.83 -10.80
CA SER A 111 -8.46 -15.13 -11.14
C SER A 111 -8.96 -14.39 -12.39
N TYR A 112 -8.30 -13.30 -12.76
CA TYR A 112 -8.50 -12.60 -14.02
C TYR A 112 -7.67 -13.24 -15.13
N ALA A 113 -8.28 -13.60 -16.26
CA ALA A 113 -7.65 -14.43 -17.27
C ALA A 113 -6.87 -13.66 -18.34
N ASN A 114 -7.25 -12.40 -18.66
CA ASN A 114 -6.68 -11.66 -19.79
C ASN A 114 -5.48 -10.80 -19.37
N TRP A 115 -4.32 -11.46 -19.16
CA TRP A 115 -3.07 -10.82 -18.81
C TRP A 115 -1.90 -11.38 -19.64
N GLU A 116 -0.86 -10.59 -19.78
CA GLU A 116 0.50 -11.02 -20.18
C GLU A 116 1.48 -10.70 -19.06
N LEU A 117 2.57 -11.47 -18.96
CA LEU A 117 3.67 -11.26 -18.02
C LEU A 117 4.94 -10.93 -18.79
N LEU A 118 5.53 -9.78 -18.49
CA LEU A 118 6.75 -9.27 -19.09
C LEU A 118 7.87 -9.33 -18.06
N ILE A 119 8.75 -10.30 -18.19
CA ILE A 119 9.89 -10.51 -17.29
C ILE A 119 11.14 -9.91 -17.95
N VAL A 120 11.83 -9.04 -17.23
CA VAL A 120 13.09 -8.45 -17.72
C VAL A 120 14.23 -8.84 -16.76
N ASP A 121 15.11 -9.71 -17.24
CA ASP A 121 16.36 -10.06 -16.60
C ASP A 121 17.39 -8.96 -16.80
N ASP A 122 17.72 -8.23 -15.74
CA ASP A 122 18.66 -7.11 -15.75
C ASP A 122 20.13 -7.59 -15.60
N GLY A 123 20.51 -8.59 -16.38
CA GLY A 123 21.88 -9.06 -16.47
C GLY A 123 22.29 -10.01 -15.36
N SER A 124 21.41 -10.93 -14.95
CA SER A 124 21.70 -11.97 -13.95
C SER A 124 22.84 -12.92 -14.37
N VAL A 125 23.53 -13.44 -13.35
CA VAL A 125 24.64 -14.41 -13.51
C VAL A 125 24.45 -15.67 -12.66
N ASP A 126 23.27 -15.85 -12.04
CA ASP A 126 22.93 -16.91 -11.09
C ASP A 126 22.11 -18.07 -11.70
N GLY A 127 22.02 -18.18 -13.03
CA GLY A 127 21.17 -19.15 -13.72
C GLY A 127 19.72 -18.69 -13.94
N THR A 128 19.42 -17.42 -13.67
CA THR A 128 18.10 -16.82 -13.93
C THR A 128 17.74 -16.88 -15.42
N ALA A 129 18.68 -16.60 -16.31
CA ALA A 129 18.43 -16.60 -17.77
C ALA A 129 18.02 -17.97 -18.29
N GLU A 130 18.71 -19.02 -17.85
CA GLU A 130 18.41 -20.43 -18.19
C GLU A 130 17.04 -20.86 -17.68
N PHE A 131 16.69 -20.44 -16.46
CA PHE A 131 15.37 -20.68 -15.92
C PHE A 131 14.27 -19.99 -16.74
N LEU A 132 14.45 -18.73 -17.08
CA LEU A 132 13.47 -17.96 -17.85
C LEU A 132 13.27 -18.50 -19.26
N ALA A 133 14.29 -19.09 -19.88
CA ALA A 133 14.15 -19.76 -21.16
C ALA A 133 13.14 -20.94 -21.11
N GLY A 134 13.04 -21.62 -19.96
CA GLY A 134 12.07 -22.70 -19.74
C GLY A 134 10.67 -22.23 -19.35
N VAL A 135 10.49 -20.94 -18.99
CA VAL A 135 9.21 -20.36 -18.56
C VAL A 135 8.52 -19.59 -19.69
N ALA A 136 9.27 -19.12 -20.65
CA ALA A 136 8.73 -18.33 -21.78
C ALA A 136 7.64 -19.08 -22.56
N GLY A 137 6.59 -18.36 -22.96
CA GLY A 137 5.44 -18.92 -23.69
C GLY A 137 4.52 -17.82 -24.17
N ASP A 138 3.33 -18.17 -24.62
CA ASP A 138 2.40 -17.25 -25.28
C ASP A 138 2.04 -16.03 -24.42
N ARG A 139 1.87 -16.23 -23.12
CA ARG A 139 1.48 -15.20 -22.16
C ARG A 139 2.66 -14.70 -21.29
N VAL A 140 3.80 -15.35 -21.33
CA VAL A 140 5.00 -15.01 -20.55
C VAL A 140 6.13 -14.69 -21.51
N ARG A 141 6.52 -13.44 -21.58
CA ARG A 141 7.55 -12.94 -22.48
C ARG A 141 8.76 -12.49 -21.66
N CYS A 142 9.93 -13.04 -21.98
CA CYS A 142 11.16 -12.77 -21.27
C CYS A 142 12.10 -11.93 -22.13
N PHE A 143 12.71 -10.93 -21.53
CA PHE A 143 13.67 -10.05 -22.17
C PHE A 143 14.94 -10.01 -21.32
N ARG A 144 16.08 -9.72 -21.96
CA ARG A 144 17.34 -9.51 -21.27
C ARG A 144 17.80 -8.07 -21.44
N HIS A 145 18.27 -7.49 -20.36
CA HIS A 145 18.87 -6.16 -20.30
C HIS A 145 20.29 -6.24 -19.73
N HIS A 146 21.05 -5.17 -19.75
CA HIS A 146 22.50 -5.19 -19.50
C HIS A 146 22.91 -4.68 -18.11
N GLY A 147 22.04 -4.75 -17.12
CA GLY A 147 22.38 -4.41 -15.73
C GLY A 147 22.34 -2.91 -15.42
N ALA A 148 21.34 -2.18 -15.95
CA ALA A 148 21.17 -0.76 -15.68
C ALA A 148 20.27 -0.45 -14.48
N GLY A 149 19.71 -1.48 -13.83
CA GLY A 149 18.87 -1.37 -12.64
C GLY A 149 17.37 -1.56 -12.89
N ALA A 150 16.62 -1.73 -11.81
CA ALA A 150 15.20 -2.09 -11.85
C ALA A 150 14.33 -1.06 -12.63
N CYS A 151 14.66 0.23 -12.57
CA CYS A 151 13.96 1.28 -13.34
C CYS A 151 14.12 1.09 -14.83
N ALA A 152 15.36 0.82 -15.31
CA ALA A 152 15.63 0.54 -16.71
C ALA A 152 14.95 -0.76 -17.17
N ALA A 153 15.02 -1.82 -16.37
CA ALA A 153 14.33 -3.08 -16.66
C ALA A 153 12.82 -2.89 -16.79
N ARG A 154 12.19 -2.13 -15.88
CA ARG A 154 10.76 -1.80 -15.99
C ARG A 154 10.44 -0.98 -17.24
N ASN A 155 11.29 -0.04 -17.62
CA ASN A 155 11.12 0.72 -18.87
C ASN A 155 11.19 -0.18 -20.12
N VAL A 156 12.09 -1.16 -20.15
CA VAL A 156 12.13 -2.16 -21.24
C VAL A 156 10.78 -2.90 -21.30
N ALA A 157 10.27 -3.40 -20.18
CA ALA A 157 8.97 -4.07 -20.16
C ALA A 157 7.84 -3.16 -20.64
N LEU A 158 7.81 -1.89 -20.20
CA LEU A 158 6.77 -0.92 -20.60
C LEU A 158 6.77 -0.66 -22.11
N THR A 159 7.93 -0.68 -22.79
CA THR A 159 8.00 -0.55 -24.25
C THR A 159 7.47 -1.78 -24.99
N GLN A 160 7.40 -2.92 -24.32
CA GLN A 160 6.94 -4.19 -24.86
C GLN A 160 5.49 -4.51 -24.47
N ALA A 161 4.90 -3.75 -23.55
CA ALA A 161 3.55 -3.95 -23.05
C ALA A 161 2.51 -3.74 -24.19
N ARG A 162 1.52 -4.63 -24.24
CA ARG A 162 0.42 -4.62 -25.21
C ARG A 162 -0.91 -4.38 -24.54
N GLY A 163 -0.94 -4.40 -23.21
CA GLY A 163 -2.15 -4.24 -22.41
C GLY A 163 -2.66 -2.81 -22.35
N ASP A 164 -3.93 -2.67 -22.13
CA ASP A 164 -4.59 -1.38 -21.85
C ASP A 164 -4.26 -0.88 -20.44
N LEU A 165 -3.93 -1.81 -19.56
CA LEU A 165 -3.58 -1.57 -18.16
C LEU A 165 -2.21 -2.16 -17.85
N ILE A 166 -1.49 -1.49 -16.96
CA ILE A 166 -0.17 -1.94 -16.45
C ILE A 166 -0.31 -2.23 -14.96
N ALA A 167 0.22 -3.37 -14.54
CA ALA A 167 0.42 -3.75 -13.14
C ALA A 167 1.87 -4.22 -12.94
N TYR A 168 2.30 -4.32 -11.70
CA TYR A 168 3.69 -4.66 -11.38
C TYR A 168 3.75 -5.76 -10.32
N VAL A 169 4.81 -6.53 -10.35
CA VAL A 169 5.19 -7.46 -9.28
C VAL A 169 6.71 -7.51 -9.18
N ASP A 170 7.25 -7.42 -7.99
CA ASP A 170 8.67 -7.61 -7.76
C ASP A 170 9.00 -9.09 -7.59
N ASP A 171 10.21 -9.47 -7.92
CA ASP A 171 10.64 -10.86 -7.99
C ASP A 171 10.68 -11.58 -6.64
N ASP A 172 10.68 -10.83 -5.53
CA ASP A 172 10.62 -11.34 -4.15
C ASP A 172 9.22 -11.29 -3.51
N ASN A 173 8.22 -10.73 -4.20
CA ASN A 173 6.86 -10.62 -3.74
C ASN A 173 5.92 -11.61 -4.45
N MET A 174 4.70 -11.77 -3.94
CA MET A 174 3.65 -12.55 -4.60
C MET A 174 2.41 -11.68 -4.80
N MET A 175 1.89 -11.66 -6.02
CA MET A 175 0.65 -10.97 -6.33
C MET A 175 -0.55 -11.70 -5.71
N HIS A 176 -1.48 -10.97 -5.09
CA HIS A 176 -2.70 -11.58 -4.56
C HIS A 176 -3.57 -12.14 -5.71
N PRO A 177 -4.16 -13.35 -5.59
CA PRO A 177 -4.87 -14.00 -6.70
C PRO A 177 -5.99 -13.18 -7.34
N ALA A 178 -6.65 -12.31 -6.59
CA ALA A 178 -7.72 -11.44 -7.08
C ALA A 178 -7.24 -10.03 -7.50
N TRP A 179 -5.93 -9.74 -7.49
CA TRP A 179 -5.45 -8.37 -7.72
C TRP A 179 -5.75 -7.85 -9.12
N LEU A 180 -5.47 -8.60 -10.18
CA LEU A 180 -5.75 -8.15 -11.54
C LEU A 180 -7.26 -7.97 -11.78
N LYS A 181 -8.10 -8.81 -11.17
CA LYS A 181 -9.55 -8.62 -11.18
C LYS A 181 -9.95 -7.34 -10.47
N ALA A 182 -9.32 -7.05 -9.32
CA ALA A 182 -9.54 -5.81 -8.57
C ALA A 182 -9.13 -4.57 -9.38
N VAL A 183 -8.00 -4.63 -10.09
CA VAL A 183 -7.52 -3.56 -10.98
C VAL A 183 -8.55 -3.25 -12.07
N VAL A 184 -9.00 -4.26 -12.79
CA VAL A 184 -10.00 -4.10 -13.86
C VAL A 184 -11.31 -3.57 -13.29
N TRP A 185 -11.82 -4.16 -12.23
CA TRP A 185 -13.03 -3.70 -11.54
C TRP A 185 -12.91 -2.24 -11.09
N GLY A 186 -11.79 -1.86 -10.49
CA GLY A 186 -11.55 -0.49 -10.04
C GLY A 186 -11.63 0.53 -11.18
N PHE A 187 -11.01 0.27 -12.32
CA PHE A 187 -11.09 1.13 -13.50
C PHE A 187 -12.45 1.13 -14.17
N GLU A 188 -13.24 0.06 -14.04
CA GLU A 188 -14.64 0.04 -14.48
C GLU A 188 -15.54 0.91 -13.59
N GLN A 189 -15.30 0.92 -12.27
CA GLN A 189 -16.07 1.76 -11.33
C GLN A 189 -15.71 3.24 -11.44
N ARG A 190 -14.46 3.53 -11.87
CA ARG A 190 -13.92 4.88 -12.02
C ARG A 190 -13.22 5.05 -13.36
N PRO A 191 -13.98 5.17 -14.45
CA PRO A 191 -13.42 5.29 -15.80
C PRO A 191 -12.50 6.51 -16.00
N GLU A 192 -12.70 7.55 -15.19
CA GLU A 192 -11.89 8.76 -15.16
C GLU A 192 -10.53 8.57 -14.46
N ALA A 193 -10.38 7.53 -13.64
CA ALA A 193 -9.11 7.28 -12.95
C ALA A 193 -8.05 6.79 -13.94
N ASN A 194 -6.86 7.36 -13.81
CA ASN A 194 -5.68 6.96 -14.58
C ASN A 194 -4.76 6.02 -13.81
N VAL A 195 -4.78 6.15 -12.50
CA VAL A 195 -3.93 5.41 -11.55
C VAL A 195 -4.79 4.87 -10.43
N LEU A 196 -4.50 3.66 -9.99
CA LEU A 196 -5.03 3.12 -8.75
C LEU A 196 -3.91 2.49 -7.93
N TYR A 197 -4.14 2.34 -6.63
CA TYR A 197 -3.26 1.58 -5.76
C TYR A 197 -4.06 0.80 -4.72
N GLY A 198 -3.50 -0.34 -4.32
CA GLY A 198 -4.02 -1.19 -3.25
C GLY A 198 -3.12 -1.21 -2.03
N GLY A 199 -3.42 -2.11 -1.09
CA GLY A 199 -2.59 -2.42 0.05
C GLY A 199 -1.74 -3.66 -0.15
N TYR A 200 -0.82 -3.91 0.77
CA TYR A 200 -0.03 -5.14 0.82
C TYR A 200 -0.07 -5.75 2.22
N VAL A 201 0.12 -7.05 2.26
CA VAL A 201 0.26 -7.79 3.51
C VAL A 201 1.72 -8.17 3.68
N VAL A 202 2.33 -7.77 4.79
CA VAL A 202 3.66 -8.27 5.15
C VAL A 202 3.50 -9.70 5.62
N ASP A 203 4.06 -10.63 4.84
CA ASP A 203 4.03 -12.06 5.13
C ASP A 203 5.44 -12.64 5.03
N ASP A 204 6.04 -12.92 6.18
CA ASP A 204 7.31 -13.64 6.27
C ASP A 204 7.12 -15.18 6.17
N ALA A 205 5.94 -15.65 5.78
CA ALA A 205 5.59 -17.08 5.75
C ALA A 205 6.38 -17.90 4.70
N TRP A 206 7.11 -17.26 3.80
CA TRP A 206 8.01 -17.96 2.90
C TRP A 206 9.23 -18.59 3.61
N ARG A 207 9.51 -18.16 4.84
CA ARG A 207 10.52 -18.80 5.71
C ARG A 207 10.00 -20.15 6.23
N ILE A 208 10.01 -21.14 5.38
CA ILE A 208 9.54 -22.51 5.66
C ILE A 208 10.15 -23.09 6.96
N ASN A 209 11.25 -22.58 7.46
CA ASN A 209 12.01 -23.09 8.62
C ASN A 209 12.15 -22.11 9.81
N ARG A 210 11.55 -20.92 9.80
CA ARG A 210 11.54 -20.07 11.00
C ARG A 210 10.25 -20.28 11.79
N LYS A 211 10.39 -20.46 13.12
CA LYS A 211 9.27 -20.30 14.05
C LYS A 211 8.61 -18.97 13.72
N ARG A 212 7.35 -19.01 13.30
CA ARG A 212 6.53 -17.79 13.18
C ARG A 212 6.69 -17.02 14.48
N SER A 213 7.09 -15.76 14.42
CA SER A 213 6.76 -14.84 15.48
C SER A 213 5.25 -14.93 15.63
N GLY A 214 4.72 -14.98 16.82
CA GLY A 214 3.27 -15.12 17.04
C GLY A 214 2.47 -13.92 16.52
N ASP A 215 3.11 -13.03 15.76
CA ASP A 215 2.50 -11.83 15.18
C ASP A 215 1.68 -12.22 13.95
N LEU A 216 0.46 -11.71 13.90
CA LEU A 216 -0.41 -11.83 12.73
C LEU A 216 0.15 -11.03 11.55
N PRO A 217 -0.06 -11.48 10.31
CA PRO A 217 0.28 -10.72 9.12
C PRO A 217 -0.31 -9.30 9.19
N ARG A 218 0.49 -8.29 8.84
CA ARG A 218 0.09 -6.89 8.92
C ARG A 218 -0.32 -6.38 7.54
N LEU A 219 -1.54 -5.86 7.45
CA LEU A 219 -2.02 -5.16 6.26
C LEU A 219 -1.57 -3.69 6.31
N PHE A 220 -0.97 -3.24 5.22
CA PHE A 220 -0.63 -1.85 4.97
C PHE A 220 -1.47 -1.33 3.82
N PHE A 221 -2.44 -0.47 4.14
CA PHE A 221 -3.23 0.28 3.18
C PHE A 221 -3.49 1.67 3.77
N LEU A 222 -2.85 2.66 3.21
CA LEU A 222 -2.95 4.05 3.67
C LEU A 222 -3.86 4.83 2.72
N PRO A 223 -4.72 5.72 3.24
CA PRO A 223 -5.48 6.63 2.40
C PRO A 223 -4.53 7.57 1.65
N TYR A 224 -4.93 7.97 0.44
CA TYR A 224 -4.17 8.94 -0.33
C TYR A 224 -4.26 10.32 0.33
N ASP A 225 -3.12 10.89 0.60
CA ASP A 225 -2.94 12.29 0.99
C ASP A 225 -1.76 12.85 0.19
N HIS A 226 -2.02 13.84 -0.63
CA HIS A 226 -1.01 14.42 -1.52
C HIS A 226 0.21 14.95 -0.75
N GLN A 227 -0.01 15.58 0.40
CA GLN A 227 1.09 16.11 1.21
C GLN A 227 1.89 14.99 1.89
N ALA A 228 1.22 13.93 2.34
CA ALA A 228 1.89 12.77 2.92
C ALA A 228 2.72 12.04 1.87
N VAL A 229 2.17 11.84 0.65
CA VAL A 229 2.89 11.19 -0.46
C VAL A 229 4.11 11.99 -0.90
N ALA A 230 4.04 13.32 -0.88
CA ALA A 230 5.21 14.17 -1.18
C ALA A 230 6.37 14.00 -0.16
N ARG A 231 6.09 13.48 1.03
CA ARG A 231 7.08 13.29 2.10
C ARG A 231 7.63 11.87 2.17
N ARG A 232 6.81 10.86 1.81
CA ARG A 232 7.16 9.43 1.88
C ARG A 232 6.34 8.61 0.90
N SER A 233 6.87 7.47 0.46
CA SER A 233 6.05 6.47 -0.26
C SER A 233 4.94 5.92 0.65
N ILE A 234 3.75 5.73 0.07
CA ILE A 234 2.58 5.11 0.73
C ILE A 234 2.18 3.78 0.09
N ALA A 235 2.76 3.44 -1.05
CA ALA A 235 2.49 2.22 -1.78
C ALA A 235 3.80 1.62 -2.29
N ASP A 236 3.90 0.31 -2.24
CA ASP A 236 4.93 -0.46 -2.92
C ASP A 236 4.63 -0.55 -4.41
N MET A 237 5.65 -0.84 -5.24
CA MET A 237 5.45 -0.95 -6.69
C MET A 237 4.40 -1.99 -7.05
N GLY A 238 4.41 -3.14 -6.39
CA GLY A 238 3.43 -4.22 -6.57
C GLY A 238 1.99 -3.83 -6.24
N CYS A 239 1.78 -2.69 -5.58
CA CYS A 239 0.44 -2.18 -5.24
C CYS A 239 -0.12 -1.18 -6.24
N ILE A 240 0.65 -0.75 -7.25
CA ILE A 240 0.27 0.30 -8.19
C ILE A 240 -0.16 -0.33 -9.52
N ALA A 241 -1.25 0.21 -10.08
CA ALA A 241 -1.62 -0.07 -11.46
C ALA A 241 -2.09 1.22 -12.14
N HIS A 242 -1.91 1.29 -13.46
CA HIS A 242 -2.26 2.49 -14.22
C HIS A 242 -2.67 2.15 -15.67
N ARG A 243 -3.27 3.12 -16.36
CA ARG A 243 -3.54 3.00 -17.81
C ARG A 243 -2.25 3.04 -18.58
N ALA A 244 -2.11 2.18 -19.58
CA ALA A 244 -0.93 2.12 -20.44
C ALA A 244 -0.75 3.39 -21.29
N SER A 245 -1.82 4.14 -21.54
CA SER A 245 -1.82 5.36 -22.36
C SER A 245 -1.18 6.58 -21.68
N LEU A 246 -0.72 6.46 -20.42
CA LEU A 246 -0.10 7.58 -19.71
C LEU A 246 1.31 7.84 -20.20
N PRO A 247 1.62 8.99 -20.84
CA PRO A 247 2.94 9.28 -21.37
C PRO A 247 3.99 9.45 -20.26
N GLU A 248 3.56 9.82 -19.05
CA GLU A 248 4.43 9.98 -17.87
C GLU A 248 4.80 8.64 -17.22
N ALA A 249 4.20 7.52 -17.64
CA ALA A 249 4.42 6.20 -17.08
C ALA A 249 5.78 5.61 -17.49
N ARG A 250 6.85 6.34 -17.22
CA ARG A 250 8.23 5.94 -17.46
C ARG A 250 9.06 6.17 -16.20
N PHE A 251 9.87 5.19 -15.84
CA PHE A 251 10.77 5.29 -14.67
C PHE A 251 11.96 6.19 -14.98
N ASP A 252 12.41 6.91 -13.96
CA ASP A 252 13.69 7.63 -14.00
C ASP A 252 14.83 6.65 -13.72
N GLU A 253 15.62 6.36 -14.74
CA GLU A 253 16.71 5.39 -14.70
C GLU A 253 17.91 5.85 -13.85
N SER A 254 17.95 7.12 -13.46
CA SER A 254 18.96 7.63 -12.54
C SER A 254 18.70 7.21 -11.08
N LEU A 255 17.44 6.81 -10.75
CA LEU A 255 17.05 6.34 -9.43
C LEU A 255 17.28 4.83 -9.31
N ARG A 256 17.85 4.40 -8.19
CA ARG A 256 18.14 2.99 -7.91
C ARG A 256 17.12 2.33 -7.01
N GLU A 257 16.61 3.07 -6.03
CA GLU A 257 15.79 2.53 -4.95
C GLU A 257 14.40 3.16 -4.84
N MET A 258 14.24 4.43 -5.24
CA MET A 258 13.00 5.21 -5.07
C MET A 258 12.25 5.46 -6.38
N GLY A 259 12.44 4.61 -7.38
CA GLY A 259 11.77 4.74 -8.68
C GLY A 259 10.25 4.58 -8.63
N ASP A 260 9.74 3.76 -7.73
CA ASP A 260 8.32 3.56 -7.46
C ASP A 260 7.66 4.82 -6.90
N TRP A 261 8.30 5.44 -5.91
CA TRP A 261 7.82 6.68 -5.32
C TRP A 261 7.84 7.85 -6.29
N ASP A 262 8.92 8.01 -7.08
CA ASP A 262 9.02 9.03 -8.13
C ASP A 262 7.92 8.84 -9.19
N LEU A 263 7.73 7.62 -9.67
CA LEU A 263 6.69 7.31 -10.64
C LEU A 263 5.30 7.63 -10.08
N PHE A 264 4.98 7.17 -8.88
CA PHE A 264 3.68 7.40 -8.25
C PHE A 264 3.37 8.89 -8.08
N LEU A 265 4.34 9.68 -7.61
CA LEU A 265 4.21 11.14 -7.50
C LEU A 265 3.92 11.80 -8.85
N ARG A 266 4.61 11.41 -9.92
CA ARG A 266 4.40 11.97 -11.26
C ARG A 266 3.05 11.61 -11.83
N LEU A 267 2.65 10.35 -11.71
CA LEU A 267 1.38 9.85 -12.22
C LEU A 267 0.17 10.42 -11.47
N THR A 268 0.34 10.80 -10.21
CA THR A 268 -0.75 11.34 -9.37
C THR A 268 -0.73 12.87 -9.25
N ARG A 269 0.14 13.55 -10.01
CA ARG A 269 0.28 15.00 -9.95
C ARG A 269 -0.95 15.73 -10.47
N ALA A 270 -1.52 15.28 -11.59
CA ALA A 270 -2.65 15.93 -12.25
C ALA A 270 -4.00 15.59 -11.62
N ALA A 271 -4.13 14.38 -11.08
CA ALA A 271 -5.35 13.90 -10.44
C ALA A 271 -5.01 12.86 -9.36
N PRO A 272 -5.77 12.81 -8.27
CA PRO A 272 -5.57 11.81 -7.24
C PRO A 272 -5.82 10.39 -7.80
N PRO A 273 -5.06 9.39 -7.33
CA PRO A 273 -5.29 8.00 -7.70
C PRO A 273 -6.55 7.46 -7.04
N LEU A 274 -7.12 6.40 -7.59
CA LEU A 274 -8.12 5.62 -6.90
C LEU A 274 -7.45 4.79 -5.80
N ALA A 275 -7.73 5.11 -4.54
CA ALA A 275 -7.37 4.26 -3.41
C ALA A 275 -8.34 3.07 -3.36
N LEU A 276 -7.92 1.93 -3.84
CA LEU A 276 -8.73 0.72 -3.88
C LEU A 276 -8.46 -0.11 -2.62
N PRO A 277 -9.44 -0.33 -1.73
CA PRO A 277 -9.25 -1.14 -0.53
C PRO A 277 -9.19 -2.63 -0.89
N ALA A 278 -8.11 -3.03 -1.56
CA ALA A 278 -7.85 -4.39 -2.01
C ALA A 278 -6.40 -4.78 -1.70
N ILE A 279 -6.15 -6.06 -1.45
CA ILE A 279 -4.79 -6.59 -1.29
C ILE A 279 -4.19 -6.79 -2.67
N ALA A 280 -3.08 -6.11 -2.93
CA ALA A 280 -2.32 -6.24 -4.17
C ALA A 280 -1.30 -7.36 -4.10
N CYS A 281 -0.51 -7.41 -3.03
CA CYS A 281 0.55 -8.38 -2.91
C CYS A 281 0.82 -8.81 -1.46
N PHE A 282 1.48 -9.95 -1.34
CA PHE A 282 2.16 -10.42 -0.15
C PHE A 282 3.62 -9.98 -0.24
N TYR A 283 4.01 -9.11 0.67
CA TYR A 283 5.27 -8.41 0.66
C TYR A 283 6.30 -9.11 1.53
N THR A 284 7.45 -9.44 0.97
CA THR A 284 8.55 -10.11 1.65
C THR A 284 9.51 -9.08 2.23
N THR A 285 9.75 -9.11 3.55
CA THR A 285 10.61 -8.11 4.22
C THR A 285 12.07 -8.50 4.31
N ASP A 286 12.41 -9.77 4.12
CA ASP A 286 13.72 -10.32 4.46
C ASP A 286 14.40 -11.08 3.30
N ALA A 287 14.00 -10.79 2.07
CA ALA A 287 14.71 -11.25 0.89
C ALA A 287 16.15 -10.68 0.90
N PRO A 288 17.17 -11.51 0.59
CA PRO A 288 18.54 -11.03 0.49
C PRO A 288 18.69 -10.01 -0.66
N ASN A 289 19.65 -9.10 -0.54
CA ASN A 289 19.97 -8.10 -1.57
C ASN A 289 18.78 -7.24 -2.02
N ARG A 290 17.89 -6.87 -1.09
CA ARG A 290 16.80 -5.94 -1.38
C ARG A 290 17.35 -4.57 -1.70
N LEU A 291 16.69 -3.87 -2.62
CA LEU A 291 17.02 -2.48 -2.97
C LEU A 291 16.63 -1.50 -1.86
N SER A 292 15.62 -1.82 -1.04
CA SER A 292 15.19 -0.97 0.07
C SER A 292 16.30 -0.82 1.12
N HIS A 293 16.67 0.40 1.44
CA HIS A 293 17.73 0.75 2.39
C HIS A 293 19.16 0.44 1.91
N GLY A 294 19.40 0.39 0.61
CA GLY A 294 20.72 0.32 0.03
C GLY A 294 21.52 1.63 0.17
N PRO A 295 22.74 1.68 -0.34
CA PRO A 295 23.65 2.82 -0.17
C PRO A 295 23.16 4.10 -0.87
N THR A 296 22.29 4.00 -1.87
CA THR A 296 21.76 5.14 -2.64
C THR A 296 20.45 5.70 -2.10
N PHE A 297 19.84 5.05 -1.11
CA PHE A 297 18.52 5.40 -0.57
C PHE A 297 18.38 6.89 -0.20
N ALA A 298 19.32 7.43 0.58
CA ALA A 298 19.26 8.83 1.00
C ALA A 298 19.39 9.81 -0.17
N ALA A 299 20.23 9.49 -1.15
CA ALA A 299 20.42 10.29 -2.35
C ALA A 299 19.17 10.28 -3.22
N ASP A 300 18.58 9.10 -3.44
CA ASP A 300 17.34 8.96 -4.22
C ASP A 300 16.19 9.71 -3.55
N VAL A 301 16.01 9.58 -2.23
CA VAL A 301 15.00 10.35 -1.45
C VAL A 301 15.18 11.85 -1.66
N ALA A 302 16.41 12.35 -1.61
CA ALA A 302 16.70 13.76 -1.84
C ALA A 302 16.36 14.18 -3.28
N ALA A 303 16.71 13.35 -4.27
CA ALA A 303 16.43 13.59 -5.69
C ALA A 303 14.91 13.62 -5.97
N VAL A 304 14.15 12.64 -5.47
CA VAL A 304 12.69 12.59 -5.63
C VAL A 304 12.03 13.82 -5.00
N ARG A 305 12.44 14.20 -3.78
CA ARG A 305 11.93 15.41 -3.12
C ARG A 305 12.27 16.69 -3.88
N ALA A 306 13.46 16.79 -4.44
CA ALA A 306 13.88 17.96 -5.22
C ALA A 306 13.03 18.14 -6.48
N LYS A 307 12.74 17.04 -7.20
CA LYS A 307 11.89 17.05 -8.41
C LYS A 307 10.42 17.43 -8.11
N ASN A 308 9.94 17.12 -6.91
CA ASN A 308 8.51 17.24 -6.54
C ASN A 308 8.24 18.38 -5.54
N ARG A 309 9.17 19.33 -5.37
CA ARG A 309 9.03 20.52 -4.49
C ARG A 309 8.17 21.66 -5.08
N ARG A 310 7.32 21.38 -6.07
CA ARG A 310 6.47 22.44 -6.67
C ARG A 310 5.05 22.39 -6.13
#